data_67020bf98bd7b0e9561f19835f691ac1
#
_entry.id   67020bf98bd7b0e9561f19835f691ac1
#
_cell.length_a   1.000
_cell.length_b   1.000
_cell.length_c   1.000
_cell.angle_alpha   90.00
_cell.angle_beta   90.00
_cell.angle_gamma   90.00
#
_symmetry.space_group_name_H-M   'P 1'
#
loop_
_entity.id
_entity.type
_entity.pdbx_description
1 polymer ?
#
loop_
_entity_poly.entity_id
_entity_poly.type
_entity_poly.pdbx_seq_one_letter_code
_entity_poly.pdbx_strand_id
1 'polypeptide(L)'
;AYIAANGTSDFVIIFITSMLAFCMVDMFDTLGTLYGACACGNLLTKEGNVPNMDKAMLADAIATCCGAICGTSTVTTFVESSAGVAEGGRTGLASMATAALFFIAMFLAPVAQLIPTYACAAALIYVGVLMMSNVRSIDWDDPAAAVPGFMTVAFMPLTYNISYGIA
;
A
#
# COMPACT_ATOMS: atom_id res chain seq x y z
N ALA A 1 -14.34 -26.25 14.88
CA ALA A 1 -15.80 -26.07 14.78
C ALA A 1 -16.24 -26.01 13.30
N TYR A 2 -15.65 -25.13 12.47
CA TYR A 2 -16.04 -24.94 11.05
C TYR A 2 -15.81 -26.19 10.18
N ILE A 3 -14.66 -26.87 10.34
CA ILE A 3 -14.32 -28.09 9.60
C ILE A 3 -15.29 -29.26 9.95
N ALA A 4 -15.75 -29.30 11.18
CA ALA A 4 -16.71 -30.33 11.62
C ALA A 4 -18.13 -30.14 11.07
N ALA A 5 -18.45 -28.87 10.66
CA ALA A 5 -19.76 -28.52 10.11
C ALA A 5 -19.86 -28.68 8.59
N ASN A 6 -18.78 -28.34 7.84
CA ASN A 6 -18.83 -28.16 6.39
C ASN A 6 -17.89 -29.11 5.60
N GLY A 7 -17.15 -29.99 6.30
CA GLY A 7 -16.20 -30.90 5.67
C GLY A 7 -14.81 -30.27 5.37
N THR A 8 -13.83 -31.17 5.19
CA THR A 8 -12.41 -30.78 4.99
C THR A 8 -12.19 -30.13 3.59
N SER A 9 -12.95 -30.59 2.58
CA SER A 9 -12.85 -30.08 1.21
C SER A 9 -13.29 -28.61 1.09
N ASP A 10 -14.40 -28.25 1.73
CA ASP A 10 -14.90 -26.88 1.71
C ASP A 10 -13.97 -25.91 2.44
N PHE A 11 -13.39 -26.38 3.55
CA PHE A 11 -12.37 -25.61 4.26
C PHE A 11 -11.14 -25.32 3.38
N VAL A 12 -10.63 -26.32 2.66
CA VAL A 12 -9.46 -26.18 1.79
C VAL A 12 -9.77 -25.21 0.64
N ILE A 13 -10.95 -25.32 0.02
CA ILE A 13 -11.36 -24.41 -1.06
C ILE A 13 -11.44 -22.96 -0.58
N ILE A 14 -12.11 -22.72 0.55
CA ILE A 14 -12.22 -21.38 1.13
C ILE A 14 -10.85 -20.83 1.52
N PHE A 15 -9.97 -21.66 2.10
CA PHE A 15 -8.63 -21.25 2.48
C PHE A 15 -7.80 -20.82 1.26
N ILE A 16 -7.77 -21.62 0.20
CA ILE A 16 -7.04 -21.32 -1.04
C ILE A 16 -7.62 -20.05 -1.71
N THR A 17 -8.94 -19.96 -1.80
CA THR A 17 -9.60 -18.78 -2.42
C THR A 17 -9.32 -17.51 -1.64
N SER A 18 -9.39 -17.55 -0.31
CA SER A 18 -9.07 -16.41 0.54
C SER A 18 -7.59 -16.02 0.43
N MET A 19 -6.69 -17.00 0.43
CA MET A 19 -5.25 -16.77 0.27
C MET A 19 -4.94 -16.08 -1.07
N LEU A 20 -5.53 -16.55 -2.16
CA LEU A 20 -5.38 -15.93 -3.48
C LEU A 20 -5.94 -14.50 -3.50
N ALA A 21 -7.12 -14.29 -2.93
CA ALA A 21 -7.74 -12.97 -2.86
C ALA A 21 -6.87 -11.96 -2.08
N PHE A 22 -6.36 -12.35 -0.91
CA PHE A 22 -5.48 -11.50 -0.11
C PHE A 22 -4.15 -11.21 -0.83
N CYS A 23 -3.55 -12.22 -1.47
CA CYS A 23 -2.32 -12.04 -2.25
C CYS A 23 -2.51 -11.05 -3.41
N MET A 24 -3.64 -11.15 -4.13
CA MET A 24 -3.97 -10.22 -5.22
C MET A 24 -4.14 -8.78 -4.70
N VAL A 25 -4.87 -8.60 -3.61
CA VAL A 25 -5.07 -7.26 -3.01
C VAL A 25 -3.74 -6.67 -2.55
N ASP A 26 -2.91 -7.43 -1.85
CA ASP A 26 -1.59 -7.01 -1.36
C ASP A 26 -0.66 -6.61 -2.53
N MET A 27 -0.66 -7.41 -3.60
CA MET A 27 0.10 -7.12 -4.80
C MET A 27 -0.33 -5.80 -5.48
N PHE A 28 -1.63 -5.57 -5.64
CA PHE A 28 -2.13 -4.33 -6.25
C PHE A 28 -1.90 -3.11 -5.37
N ASP A 29 -2.01 -3.25 -4.05
CA ASP A 29 -1.72 -2.19 -3.10
C ASP A 29 -0.24 -1.78 -3.19
N THR A 30 0.67 -2.75 -3.15
CA THR A 30 2.11 -2.51 -3.28
C THR A 30 2.47 -1.89 -4.64
N LEU A 31 1.86 -2.37 -5.75
CA LEU A 31 2.06 -1.78 -7.08
C LEU A 31 1.63 -0.31 -7.11
N GLY A 32 0.45 -0.01 -6.60
CA GLY A 32 -0.10 1.35 -6.56
C GLY A 32 0.73 2.30 -5.71
N THR A 33 1.14 1.87 -4.52
CA THR A 33 1.94 2.68 -3.60
C THR A 33 3.37 2.92 -4.12
N LEU A 34 4.02 1.91 -4.70
CA LEU A 34 5.34 2.05 -5.34
C LEU A 34 5.29 3.01 -6.52
N TYR A 35 4.28 2.87 -7.39
CA TYR A 35 4.10 3.78 -8.52
C TYR A 35 3.88 5.21 -8.02
N GLY A 36 2.98 5.40 -7.06
CA GLY A 36 2.67 6.69 -6.48
C GLY A 36 3.90 7.36 -5.83
N ALA A 37 4.66 6.63 -5.06
CA ALA A 37 5.89 7.13 -4.43
C ALA A 37 6.96 7.49 -5.46
N CYS A 38 7.17 6.66 -6.49
CA CYS A 38 8.11 6.94 -7.57
C CYS A 38 7.70 8.15 -8.41
N ALA A 39 6.40 8.34 -8.66
CA ALA A 39 5.86 9.49 -9.37
C ALA A 39 6.09 10.78 -8.56
N CYS A 40 5.81 10.79 -7.26
CA CYS A 40 6.07 11.93 -6.38
C CYS A 40 7.56 12.31 -6.31
N GLY A 41 8.45 11.32 -6.40
CA GLY A 41 9.89 11.53 -6.38
C GLY A 41 10.53 11.84 -7.73
N ASN A 42 9.78 11.86 -8.83
CA ASN A 42 10.31 11.92 -10.19
C ASN A 42 11.35 10.80 -10.46
N LEU A 43 11.09 9.60 -9.94
CA LEU A 43 11.96 8.44 -10.08
C LEU A 43 11.51 7.49 -11.21
N LEU A 44 10.40 7.79 -11.87
CA LEU A 44 9.91 6.99 -13.00
C LEU A 44 10.90 7.04 -14.17
N THR A 45 11.02 5.93 -14.87
CA THR A 45 11.78 5.83 -16.11
C THR A 45 11.11 6.69 -17.19
N LYS A 46 11.85 7.05 -18.26
CA LYS A 46 11.32 7.83 -19.41
C LYS A 46 10.08 7.18 -20.04
N GLU A 47 9.90 5.89 -19.84
CA GLU A 47 8.78 5.08 -20.31
C GLU A 47 7.62 5.03 -19.29
N GLY A 48 7.73 5.74 -18.16
CA GLY A 48 6.71 5.77 -17.11
C GLY A 48 6.72 4.55 -16.17
N ASN A 49 7.73 3.68 -16.26
CA ASN A 49 7.84 2.47 -15.44
C ASN A 49 8.62 2.73 -14.15
N VAL A 50 8.28 1.97 -13.09
CA VAL A 50 9.04 1.97 -11.84
C VAL A 50 10.35 1.18 -12.02
N PRO A 51 11.51 1.78 -11.75
CA PRO A 51 12.79 1.08 -11.89
C PRO A 51 12.92 -0.05 -10.85
N ASN A 52 13.43 -1.22 -11.28
CA ASN A 52 13.64 -2.40 -10.43
C ASN A 52 12.38 -2.88 -9.68
N MET A 53 11.22 -2.81 -10.32
CA MET A 53 9.93 -3.19 -9.71
C MET A 53 9.95 -4.61 -9.16
N ASP A 54 10.53 -5.57 -9.92
CA ASP A 54 10.62 -6.98 -9.51
C ASP A 54 11.35 -7.14 -8.18
N LYS A 55 12.42 -6.38 -7.97
CA LYS A 55 13.20 -6.42 -6.72
C LYS A 55 12.44 -5.78 -5.55
N ALA A 56 11.68 -4.72 -5.82
CA ALA A 56 10.87 -4.07 -4.81
C ALA A 56 9.72 -4.99 -4.36
N MET A 57 9.02 -5.62 -5.31
CA MET A 57 7.98 -6.61 -5.03
C MET A 57 8.52 -7.83 -4.26
N LEU A 58 9.70 -8.31 -4.64
CA LEU A 58 10.35 -9.42 -3.93
C LEU A 58 10.72 -9.03 -2.48
N ALA A 59 11.21 -7.82 -2.27
CA ALA A 59 11.56 -7.33 -0.93
C ALA A 59 10.31 -7.20 -0.05
N ASP A 60 9.20 -6.71 -0.61
CA ASP A 60 7.91 -6.61 0.07
C ASP A 60 7.36 -7.98 0.46
N ALA A 61 7.37 -8.96 -0.46
CA ALA A 61 6.96 -10.33 -0.20
C ALA A 61 7.80 -11.00 0.91
N ILE A 62 9.13 -10.80 0.91
CA ILE A 62 10.01 -11.31 1.97
C ILE A 62 9.69 -10.64 3.31
N ALA A 63 9.46 -9.32 3.32
CA ALA A 63 9.09 -8.58 4.52
C ALA A 63 7.76 -9.06 5.10
N THR A 64 6.75 -9.29 4.25
CA THR A 64 5.44 -9.85 4.65
C THR A 64 5.58 -11.26 5.23
N CYS A 65 6.41 -12.12 4.63
CA CYS A 65 6.70 -13.45 5.20
C CYS A 65 7.38 -13.36 6.58
N CYS A 66 8.36 -12.47 6.74
CA CYS A 66 9.01 -12.22 8.03
C CYS A 66 8.02 -11.69 9.07
N GLY A 67 7.15 -10.75 8.67
CA GLY A 67 6.08 -10.22 9.52
C GLY A 67 5.12 -11.30 10.00
N ALA A 68 4.72 -12.21 9.10
CA ALA A 68 3.85 -13.33 9.44
C ALA A 68 4.50 -14.30 10.46
N ILE A 69 5.81 -14.55 10.35
CA ILE A 69 6.56 -15.34 11.32
C ILE A 69 6.62 -14.65 12.69
N CYS A 70 6.76 -13.32 12.69
CA CYS A 70 6.73 -12.50 13.91
C CYS A 70 5.33 -12.35 14.52
N GLY A 71 4.27 -12.80 13.82
CA GLY A 71 2.88 -12.67 14.28
C GLY A 71 2.29 -11.27 14.10
N THR A 72 2.86 -10.45 13.22
CA THR A 72 2.31 -9.14 12.85
C THR A 72 1.33 -9.25 11.69
N SER A 73 0.58 -8.19 11.41
CA SER A 73 -0.19 -8.07 10.17
C SER A 73 0.74 -8.00 8.96
N THR A 74 0.15 -8.03 7.75
CA THR A 74 0.91 -7.88 6.51
C THR A 74 1.81 -6.63 6.55
N VAL A 75 3.02 -6.78 6.03
CA VAL A 75 3.99 -5.68 5.89
C VAL A 75 3.91 -5.22 4.45
N THR A 76 3.40 -4.02 4.22
CA THR A 76 3.22 -3.45 2.88
C THR A 76 3.90 -2.09 2.78
N THR A 77 4.07 -1.62 1.56
CA THR A 77 4.63 -0.30 1.28
C THR A 77 3.66 0.80 1.72
N PHE A 78 4.13 1.75 2.53
CA PHE A 78 3.31 2.85 3.04
C PHE A 78 3.25 4.03 2.07
N VAL A 79 2.04 4.54 1.85
CA VAL A 79 1.77 5.73 1.02
C VAL A 79 2.47 6.98 1.59
N GLU A 80 2.59 7.08 2.90
CA GLU A 80 3.25 8.17 3.62
C GLU A 80 4.74 8.30 3.25
N SER A 81 5.36 7.21 2.78
CA SER A 81 6.73 7.24 2.26
C SER A 81 6.90 8.18 1.06
N SER A 82 5.83 8.46 0.31
CA SER A 82 5.85 9.40 -0.81
C SER A 82 6.20 10.83 -0.38
N ALA A 83 5.81 11.23 0.83
CA ALA A 83 6.21 12.53 1.38
C ALA A 83 7.72 12.60 1.62
N GLY A 84 8.32 11.55 2.19
CA GLY A 84 9.76 11.47 2.39
C GLY A 84 10.56 11.41 1.09
N VAL A 85 10.03 10.74 0.08
CA VAL A 85 10.64 10.67 -1.26
C VAL A 85 10.54 12.02 -1.97
N ALA A 86 9.44 12.75 -1.84
CA ALA A 86 9.26 14.10 -2.38
C ALA A 86 10.25 15.10 -1.79
N GLU A 87 10.57 15.00 -0.50
CA GLU A 87 11.58 15.81 0.20
C GLU A 87 13.04 15.40 -0.10
N GLY A 88 13.25 14.35 -0.89
CA GLY A 88 14.59 13.93 -1.36
C GLY A 88 15.14 12.67 -0.69
N GLY A 89 14.37 11.95 0.11
CA GLY A 89 14.74 10.67 0.71
C GLY A 89 14.75 9.53 -0.32
N ARG A 90 15.80 9.44 -1.14
CA ARG A 90 15.88 8.53 -2.30
C ARG A 90 16.86 7.38 -2.12
N THR A 91 17.41 7.20 -0.93
CA THR A 91 18.45 6.20 -0.66
C THR A 91 18.02 5.23 0.44
N GLY A 92 18.59 4.03 0.43
CA GLY A 92 18.36 3.04 1.47
C GLY A 92 18.76 3.53 2.88
N LEU A 93 19.62 4.53 2.99
CA LEU A 93 19.95 5.17 4.27
C LEU A 93 18.75 5.88 4.89
N ALA A 94 17.88 6.50 4.08
CA ALA A 94 16.64 7.10 4.57
C ALA A 94 15.71 6.02 5.17
N SER A 95 15.58 4.87 4.51
CA SER A 95 14.80 3.75 5.04
C SER A 95 15.38 3.17 6.33
N MET A 96 16.71 3.06 6.42
CA MET A 96 17.37 2.61 7.66
C MET A 96 17.17 3.60 8.81
N ALA A 97 17.24 4.90 8.54
CA ALA A 97 16.97 5.93 9.55
C ALA A 97 15.51 5.86 10.02
N THR A 98 14.56 5.68 9.09
CA THR A 98 13.14 5.49 9.42
C THR A 98 12.93 4.24 10.29
N ALA A 99 13.56 3.12 9.95
CA ALA A 99 13.49 1.89 10.73
C ALA A 99 14.05 2.08 12.16
N ALA A 100 15.17 2.79 12.30
CA ALA A 100 15.75 3.12 13.60
C ALA A 100 14.82 4.02 14.43
N LEU A 101 14.18 5.00 13.81
CA LEU A 101 13.19 5.86 14.46
C LEU A 101 11.96 5.07 14.92
N PHE A 102 11.45 4.15 14.10
CA PHE A 102 10.35 3.25 14.50
C PHE A 102 10.74 2.35 15.67
N PHE A 103 11.98 1.84 15.68
CA PHE A 103 12.48 1.05 16.81
C PHE A 103 12.50 1.87 18.11
N ILE A 104 12.96 3.12 18.07
CA ILE A 104 12.92 4.04 19.21
C ILE A 104 11.47 4.36 19.60
N ALA A 105 10.59 4.61 18.61
CA ALA A 105 9.19 4.94 18.84
C ALA A 105 8.43 3.79 19.52
N MET A 106 8.86 2.54 19.36
CA MET A 106 8.27 1.39 20.06
C MET A 106 8.38 1.54 21.58
N PHE A 107 9.50 2.08 22.08
CA PHE A 107 9.66 2.36 23.52
C PHE A 107 8.87 3.59 23.97
N LEU A 108 8.55 4.50 23.05
CA LEU A 108 7.74 5.69 23.28
C LEU A 108 6.25 5.47 22.99
N ALA A 109 5.81 4.24 22.78
CA ALA A 109 4.43 3.90 22.48
C ALA A 109 3.39 4.56 23.43
N PRO A 110 3.62 4.64 24.76
CA PRO A 110 2.70 5.34 25.67
C PRO A 110 2.55 6.83 25.35
N VAL A 111 3.63 7.47 24.87
CA VAL A 111 3.62 8.89 24.46
C VAL A 111 2.90 9.06 23.14
N ALA A 112 3.07 8.12 22.20
CA ALA A 112 2.38 8.13 20.91
C ALA A 112 0.83 8.04 21.06
N GLN A 113 0.34 7.37 22.10
CA GLN A 113 -1.09 7.31 22.40
C GLN A 113 -1.71 8.64 22.82
N LEU A 114 -0.88 9.62 23.24
CA LEU A 114 -1.34 10.98 23.55
C LEU A 114 -1.63 11.80 22.28
N ILE A 115 -1.15 11.36 21.12
CA ILE A 115 -1.40 12.04 19.84
C ILE A 115 -2.85 11.80 19.44
N PRO A 116 -3.68 12.84 19.36
CA PRO A 116 -5.08 12.66 18.99
C PRO A 116 -5.21 12.31 17.50
N THR A 117 -6.17 11.48 17.18
CA THR A 117 -6.43 10.96 15.81
C THR A 117 -6.62 12.07 14.78
N TYR A 118 -7.20 13.21 15.16
CA TYR A 118 -7.37 14.35 14.25
C TYR A 118 -6.05 15.04 13.85
N ALA A 119 -4.99 14.91 14.63
CA ALA A 119 -3.66 15.39 14.23
C ALA A 119 -3.07 14.51 13.12
N CYS A 120 -3.30 13.20 13.16
CA CYS A 120 -2.90 12.27 12.10
C CYS A 120 -3.70 12.52 10.81
N ALA A 121 -4.98 12.92 10.90
CA ALA A 121 -5.81 13.21 9.75
C ALA A 121 -5.22 14.33 8.87
N ALA A 122 -4.61 15.36 9.46
CA ALA A 122 -3.98 16.44 8.70
C ALA A 122 -2.80 15.93 7.85
N ALA A 123 -1.97 15.05 8.39
CA ALA A 123 -0.87 14.42 7.66
C ALA A 123 -1.37 13.54 6.51
N LEU A 124 -2.42 12.75 6.76
CA LEU A 124 -3.04 11.90 5.73
C LEU A 124 -3.65 12.72 4.59
N ILE A 125 -4.30 13.85 4.90
CA ILE A 125 -4.81 14.76 3.87
C ILE A 125 -3.66 15.31 3.02
N TYR A 126 -2.55 15.71 3.63
CA TYR A 126 -1.38 16.19 2.91
C TYR A 126 -0.82 15.13 1.94
N VAL A 127 -0.64 13.90 2.41
CA VAL A 127 -0.20 12.77 1.58
C VAL A 127 -1.20 12.51 0.45
N GLY A 128 -2.50 12.53 0.74
CA GLY A 128 -3.56 12.40 -0.26
C GLY A 128 -3.46 13.45 -1.37
N VAL A 129 -3.20 14.72 -1.01
CA VAL A 129 -3.01 15.80 -1.98
C VAL A 129 -1.77 15.56 -2.87
N LEU A 130 -0.66 15.09 -2.30
CA LEU A 130 0.53 14.73 -3.08
C LEU A 130 0.22 13.63 -4.11
N MET A 131 -0.56 12.63 -3.73
CA MET A 131 -0.92 11.53 -4.61
C MET A 131 -1.99 11.88 -5.65
N MET A 132 -2.80 12.91 -5.41
CA MET A 132 -3.78 13.40 -6.39
C MET A 132 -3.13 13.85 -7.72
N SER A 133 -1.85 14.18 -7.71
CA SER A 133 -1.11 14.50 -8.94
C SER A 133 -1.08 13.32 -9.93
N ASN A 134 -1.12 12.08 -9.45
CA ASN A 134 -1.10 10.88 -10.28
C ASN A 134 -2.40 10.69 -11.08
N VAL A 135 -3.53 11.24 -10.60
CA VAL A 135 -4.81 11.21 -11.31
C VAL A 135 -4.74 11.96 -12.65
N ARG A 136 -3.82 12.93 -12.76
CA ARG A 136 -3.59 13.65 -14.02
C ARG A 136 -2.92 12.82 -15.10
N SER A 137 -2.28 11.71 -14.74
CA SER A 137 -1.64 10.80 -15.71
C SER A 137 -2.63 9.86 -16.39
N ILE A 138 -3.88 9.82 -15.92
CA ILE A 138 -4.96 9.06 -16.55
C ILE A 138 -5.37 9.81 -17.83
N ASP A 139 -5.43 9.10 -18.94
CA ASP A 139 -5.96 9.64 -20.19
C ASP A 139 -7.49 9.73 -20.09
N TRP A 140 -7.98 10.93 -19.81
CA TRP A 140 -9.42 11.21 -19.65
C TRP A 140 -10.15 11.35 -20.98
N ASP A 141 -9.42 11.48 -22.09
CA ASP A 141 -10.00 11.60 -23.43
C ASP A 141 -10.33 10.23 -24.01
N ASP A 142 -9.67 9.16 -23.54
CA ASP A 142 -10.00 7.78 -23.89
C ASP A 142 -11.04 7.21 -22.92
N PRO A 143 -12.27 6.89 -23.39
CA PRO A 143 -13.32 6.31 -22.57
C PRO A 143 -12.92 4.97 -21.93
N ALA A 144 -12.04 4.20 -22.57
CA ALA A 144 -11.58 2.92 -22.05
C ALA A 144 -10.71 3.05 -20.80
N ALA A 145 -9.97 4.16 -20.65
CA ALA A 145 -9.18 4.50 -19.47
C ALA A 145 -9.97 5.35 -18.46
N ALA A 146 -10.79 6.29 -18.96
CA ALA A 146 -11.52 7.23 -18.12
C ALA A 146 -12.61 6.57 -17.26
N VAL A 147 -13.38 5.61 -17.80
CA VAL A 147 -14.47 4.95 -17.07
C VAL A 147 -13.94 4.12 -15.88
N PRO A 148 -12.97 3.20 -16.06
CA PRO A 148 -12.38 2.48 -14.92
C PRO A 148 -11.71 3.43 -13.91
N GLY A 149 -10.98 4.44 -14.39
CA GLY A 149 -10.34 5.43 -13.54
C GLY A 149 -11.32 6.18 -12.66
N PHE A 150 -12.42 6.67 -13.24
CA PHE A 150 -13.48 7.34 -12.48
C PHE A 150 -14.14 6.39 -11.46
N MET A 151 -14.49 5.18 -11.88
CA MET A 151 -15.11 4.19 -11.00
C MET A 151 -14.20 3.87 -9.80
N THR A 152 -12.92 3.65 -10.04
CA THR A 152 -11.95 3.38 -8.98
C THR A 152 -11.86 4.56 -8.00
N VAL A 153 -11.70 5.79 -8.49
CA VAL A 153 -11.59 6.99 -7.64
C VAL A 153 -12.87 7.25 -6.84
N ALA A 154 -14.04 6.94 -7.41
CA ALA A 154 -15.32 7.16 -6.74
C ALA A 154 -15.68 6.04 -5.75
N PHE A 155 -15.50 4.76 -6.14
CA PHE A 155 -15.97 3.63 -5.34
C PHE A 155 -15.05 3.27 -4.19
N MET A 156 -13.72 3.38 -4.35
CA MET A 156 -12.79 3.06 -3.26
C MET A 156 -13.07 3.83 -1.97
N PRO A 157 -13.20 5.17 -1.98
CA PRO A 157 -13.51 5.92 -0.77
C PRO A 157 -14.91 5.63 -0.20
N LEU A 158 -15.90 5.39 -1.07
CA LEU A 158 -17.27 5.14 -0.64
C LEU A 158 -17.44 3.77 0.01
N THR A 159 -16.71 2.77 -0.46
CA THR A 159 -16.80 1.39 0.05
C THR A 159 -15.78 1.07 1.13
N TYR A 160 -14.80 1.94 1.36
CA TYR A 160 -13.65 1.69 2.25
C TYR A 160 -12.93 0.36 1.93
N ASN A 161 -12.93 -0.06 0.66
CA ASN A 161 -12.39 -1.35 0.25
C ASN A 161 -11.74 -1.25 -1.14
N ILE A 162 -10.46 -1.60 -1.19
CA ILE A 162 -9.64 -1.57 -2.41
C ILE A 162 -10.17 -2.58 -3.44
N SER A 163 -10.66 -3.74 -3.00
CA SER A 163 -11.13 -4.80 -3.88
C SER A 163 -12.29 -4.37 -4.77
N TYR A 164 -13.19 -3.50 -4.29
CA TYR A 164 -14.30 -2.99 -5.10
C TYR A 164 -13.89 -1.94 -6.13
N GLY A 165 -12.71 -1.35 -5.99
CA GLY A 165 -12.18 -0.43 -6.97
C GLY A 165 -11.39 -1.13 -8.08
N ILE A 166 -10.92 -2.37 -7.83
CA ILE A 166 -10.16 -3.17 -8.79
C ILE A 166 -11.10 -4.06 -9.64
N ALA A 167 -12.23 -4.49 -9.08
CA ALA A 167 -13.22 -5.35 -9.75
C ALA A 167 -14.06 -4.59 -10.75
#